data_9ed0fd50403b89a5af3c86ea0d3df0a2
#
_entry.id   9ed0fd50403b89a5af3c86ea0d3df0a2
#
_cell.length_a   1.000
_cell.length_b   1.000
_cell.length_c   1.000
_cell.angle_alpha   90.00
_cell.angle_beta   90.00
_cell.angle_gamma   90.00
#
_symmetry.space_group_name_H-M   'P 1'
#
loop_
_entity.id
_entity.type
_entity.pdbx_description
1 polymer ?
#
loop_
_entity_poly.entity_id
_entity_poly.type
_entity_poly.pdbx_seq_one_letter_code
_entity_poly.pdbx_strand_id
1 'polypeptide(L)'
;SSDVVLGKTWAENLAIGGKFASDSKLSVSGKATFEEAEVKLSTLWPDYVFASNYNLAPLDSVETFIQKNSHLPNVPSAQEVSEKGINLGNMDAVLLQKIEELTLYNIQMHKQMEAMKAEIATLKEN
;
A
#
# COMPACT_ATOMS: atom_id res chain seq x y z
N SER A 1 -25.67 18.84 -24.36
CA SER A 1 -24.87 18.50 -23.19
C SER A 1 -25.59 18.97 -21.93
N SER A 2 -25.56 18.14 -20.90
CA SER A 2 -26.17 18.48 -19.63
C SER A 2 -25.06 18.65 -18.60
N ASP A 3 -24.63 19.88 -18.42
CA ASP A 3 -23.67 20.22 -17.39
C ASP A 3 -24.43 20.54 -16.09
N VAL A 4 -24.10 19.87 -15.00
CA VAL A 4 -24.60 20.21 -13.67
C VAL A 4 -23.55 21.06 -12.98
N VAL A 5 -23.83 22.36 -12.87
CA VAL A 5 -22.98 23.28 -12.10
C VAL A 5 -23.62 23.46 -10.72
N LEU A 6 -23.02 22.89 -9.71
CA LEU A 6 -23.44 23.01 -8.34
C LEU A 6 -22.66 24.18 -7.69
N GLY A 7 -23.38 25.22 -7.33
CA GLY A 7 -22.85 26.28 -6.49
C GLY A 7 -22.77 25.81 -5.01
N LYS A 8 -23.14 26.64 -4.06
CA LYS A 8 -23.30 26.25 -2.66
C LYS A 8 -24.59 25.42 -2.48
N THR A 9 -24.47 24.11 -2.64
CA THR A 9 -25.58 23.17 -2.51
C THR A 9 -25.28 22.19 -1.37
N TRP A 10 -26.24 22.02 -0.47
CA TRP A 10 -26.19 21.01 0.57
C TRP A 10 -26.97 19.78 0.09
N ALA A 11 -26.27 18.73 -0.27
CA ALA A 11 -26.83 17.42 -0.55
C ALA A 11 -26.37 16.44 0.52
N GLU A 12 -27.25 15.58 0.98
CA GLU A 12 -26.85 14.55 1.94
C GLU A 12 -25.97 13.50 1.25
N ASN A 13 -26.32 13.15 0.01
CA ASN A 13 -25.60 12.18 -0.80
C ASN A 13 -25.70 12.58 -2.29
N LEU A 14 -24.65 12.25 -3.08
CA LEU A 14 -24.59 12.52 -4.50
C LEU A 14 -24.18 11.27 -5.26
N ALA A 15 -24.95 10.91 -6.31
CA ALA A 15 -24.60 9.83 -7.23
C ALA A 15 -24.54 10.35 -8.66
N ILE A 16 -23.49 10.01 -9.39
CA ILE A 16 -23.26 10.40 -10.77
C ILE A 16 -23.12 9.15 -11.63
N GLY A 17 -23.93 9.05 -12.69
CA GLY A 17 -23.83 7.99 -13.69
C GLY A 17 -24.36 6.62 -13.28
N GLY A 18 -24.95 6.47 -12.11
CA GLY A 18 -25.45 5.18 -11.64
C GLY A 18 -26.22 5.23 -10.33
N LYS A 19 -26.43 4.07 -9.74
CA LYS A 19 -27.07 3.96 -8.43
C LYS A 19 -26.12 4.38 -7.32
N PHE A 20 -26.68 4.96 -6.30
CA PHE A 20 -25.96 5.35 -5.09
C PHE A 20 -25.45 4.11 -4.31
N ALA A 21 -24.20 4.12 -3.91
CA ALA A 21 -23.67 3.12 -3.00
C ALA A 21 -24.10 3.45 -1.56
N SER A 22 -24.67 2.47 -0.86
CA SER A 22 -25.41 2.66 0.41
C SER A 22 -24.59 3.28 1.54
N ASP A 23 -23.27 3.16 1.48
CA ASP A 23 -22.31 3.63 2.51
C ASP A 23 -21.48 4.85 2.08
N SER A 24 -21.80 5.43 0.92
CA SER A 24 -21.02 6.52 0.33
C SER A 24 -21.77 7.85 0.35
N LYS A 25 -21.09 8.95 0.57
CA LYS A 25 -21.63 10.31 0.39
C LYS A 25 -21.55 10.78 -1.05
N LEU A 26 -20.54 10.31 -1.78
CA LEU A 26 -20.38 10.53 -3.22
C LEU A 26 -20.13 9.20 -3.90
N SER A 27 -20.97 8.88 -4.89
CA SER A 27 -20.79 7.70 -5.74
C SER A 27 -20.68 8.15 -7.20
N VAL A 28 -19.61 7.72 -7.88
CA VAL A 28 -19.41 8.00 -9.31
C VAL A 28 -19.27 6.66 -10.05
N SER A 29 -20.21 6.39 -10.95
CA SER A 29 -20.14 5.24 -11.86
C SER A 29 -19.45 5.69 -13.15
N GLY A 30 -18.14 5.53 -13.22
CA GLY A 30 -17.31 6.00 -14.32
C GLY A 30 -16.01 6.62 -13.83
N LYS A 31 -15.35 7.34 -14.71
CA LYS A 31 -14.08 8.02 -14.42
C LYS A 31 -14.35 9.38 -13.76
N ALA A 32 -13.68 9.66 -12.66
CA ALA A 32 -13.59 10.99 -12.07
C ALA A 32 -12.18 11.57 -12.30
N THR A 33 -12.08 12.85 -12.63
CA THR A 33 -10.80 13.56 -12.82
C THR A 33 -10.69 14.68 -11.80
N PHE A 34 -9.58 14.70 -11.08
CA PHE A 34 -9.25 15.70 -10.08
C PHE A 34 -7.87 16.30 -10.42
N GLU A 35 -7.69 17.59 -10.18
CA GLU A 35 -6.34 18.18 -10.16
C GLU A 35 -5.57 17.72 -8.91
N GLU A 36 -6.25 17.66 -7.77
CA GLU A 36 -5.69 17.21 -6.50
C GLU A 36 -6.79 16.54 -5.66
N ALA A 37 -6.42 15.48 -4.93
CA ALA A 37 -7.30 14.82 -3.98
C ALA A 37 -6.56 14.57 -2.67
N GLU A 38 -7.06 15.14 -1.56
CA GLU A 38 -6.57 14.86 -0.21
C GLU A 38 -7.45 13.78 0.42
N VAL A 39 -6.82 12.64 0.77
CA VAL A 39 -7.49 11.55 1.49
C VAL A 39 -7.00 11.54 2.93
N LYS A 40 -7.89 11.82 3.88
CA LYS A 40 -7.59 11.73 5.32
C LYS A 40 -7.89 10.31 5.80
N LEU A 41 -6.84 9.64 6.26
CA LEU A 41 -6.97 8.28 6.79
C LEU A 41 -7.35 8.32 8.27
N SER A 42 -8.23 7.40 8.65
CA SER A 42 -8.56 7.12 10.05
C SER A 42 -7.68 6.01 10.65
N THR A 43 -6.81 5.41 9.85
CA THR A 43 -5.94 4.29 10.23
C THR A 43 -4.50 4.75 10.47
N LEU A 44 -3.73 3.90 11.17
CA LEU A 44 -2.31 4.16 11.44
C LEU A 44 -1.50 4.21 10.14
N TRP A 45 -0.67 5.23 10.04
CA TRP A 45 0.36 5.34 9.00
C TRP A 45 1.53 4.40 9.32
N PRO A 46 2.20 3.78 8.33
CA PRO A 46 3.06 2.62 8.56
C PRO A 46 4.43 2.86 9.20
N ASP A 47 4.78 4.07 9.63
CA ASP A 47 6.04 4.36 10.33
C ASP A 47 6.37 3.38 11.48
N TYR A 48 5.39 2.62 11.97
CA TYR A 48 5.58 1.55 12.95
C TYR A 48 6.52 0.43 12.47
N VAL A 49 6.77 0.31 11.17
CA VAL A 49 7.73 -0.65 10.59
C VAL A 49 9.14 -0.42 11.13
N PHE A 50 9.48 0.83 11.44
CA PHE A 50 10.79 1.18 11.99
C PHE A 50 10.88 1.08 13.51
N ALA A 51 9.79 0.71 14.18
CA ALA A 51 9.82 0.50 15.63
C ALA A 51 10.70 -0.70 15.99
N SER A 52 11.39 -0.63 17.12
CA SER A 52 12.32 -1.67 17.57
C SER A 52 11.67 -3.04 17.83
N ASN A 53 10.36 -3.04 18.08
CA ASN A 53 9.56 -4.24 18.31
C ASN A 53 8.82 -4.74 17.06
N TYR A 54 9.07 -4.13 15.89
CA TYR A 54 8.44 -4.59 14.65
C TYR A 54 8.99 -5.95 14.23
N ASN A 55 8.10 -6.88 13.98
CA ASN A 55 8.47 -8.22 13.56
C ASN A 55 8.53 -8.31 12.03
N LEU A 56 9.68 -7.95 11.46
CA LEU A 56 9.93 -8.09 10.04
C LEU A 56 10.00 -9.58 9.67
N ALA A 57 9.14 -10.03 8.77
CA ALA A 57 9.08 -11.43 8.35
C ALA A 57 10.40 -11.86 7.68
N PRO A 58 10.94 -13.06 7.97
CA PRO A 58 12.07 -13.60 7.20
C PRO A 58 11.75 -13.72 5.72
N LEU A 59 12.70 -13.42 4.84
CA LEU A 59 12.49 -13.49 3.38
C LEU A 59 12.06 -14.88 2.90
N ASP A 60 12.54 -15.95 3.51
CA ASP A 60 12.12 -17.32 3.19
C ASP A 60 10.61 -17.54 3.44
N SER A 61 10.09 -16.91 4.49
CA SER A 61 8.64 -16.94 4.79
C SER A 61 7.84 -16.14 3.78
N VAL A 62 8.37 -15.00 3.35
CA VAL A 62 7.75 -14.17 2.30
C VAL A 62 7.75 -14.92 0.98
N GLU A 63 8.86 -15.55 0.60
CA GLU A 63 8.96 -16.37 -0.60
C GLU A 63 7.93 -17.51 -0.60
N THR A 64 7.86 -18.26 0.50
CA THR A 64 6.88 -19.34 0.68
C THR A 64 5.45 -18.84 0.53
N PHE A 65 5.15 -17.68 1.10
CA PHE A 65 3.83 -17.07 0.98
C PHE A 65 3.50 -16.71 -0.47
N ILE A 66 4.44 -16.10 -1.19
CA ILE A 66 4.26 -15.71 -2.60
C ILE A 66 4.04 -16.95 -3.48
N GLN A 67 4.82 -18.01 -3.28
CA GLN A 67 4.67 -19.27 -4.02
C GLN A 67 3.30 -19.90 -3.83
N LYS A 68 2.74 -19.79 -2.63
CA LYS A 68 1.43 -20.36 -2.29
C LYS A 68 0.25 -19.48 -2.73
N ASN A 69 0.37 -18.16 -2.61
CA ASN A 69 -0.75 -17.23 -2.73
C ASN A 69 -0.68 -16.32 -3.97
N SER A 70 0.47 -16.25 -4.64
CA SER A 70 0.72 -15.41 -5.83
C SER A 70 0.55 -13.90 -5.61
N HIS A 71 0.63 -13.44 -4.37
CA HIS A 71 0.65 -12.02 -4.00
C HIS A 71 1.46 -11.80 -2.72
N LEU A 72 1.79 -10.56 -2.39
CA LEU A 72 2.52 -10.21 -1.17
C LEU A 72 1.64 -10.37 0.08
N PRO A 73 2.24 -10.72 1.24
CA PRO A 73 1.53 -10.71 2.51
C PRO A 73 0.89 -9.34 2.79
N ASN A 74 -0.34 -9.34 3.29
CA ASN A 74 -1.13 -8.12 3.60
C ASN A 74 -1.44 -7.20 2.40
N VAL A 75 -1.19 -7.66 1.19
CA VAL A 75 -1.62 -6.97 -0.04
C VAL A 75 -2.79 -7.74 -0.63
N PRO A 76 -3.90 -7.09 -1.00
CA PRO A 76 -5.04 -7.80 -1.57
C PRO A 76 -4.68 -8.49 -2.88
N SER A 77 -5.23 -9.66 -3.10
CA SER A 77 -5.07 -10.40 -4.36
C SER A 77 -5.79 -9.70 -5.52
N ALA A 78 -5.41 -10.03 -6.75
CA ALA A 78 -6.09 -9.53 -7.94
C ALA A 78 -7.59 -9.85 -7.94
N GLN A 79 -7.97 -11.02 -7.44
CA GLN A 79 -9.36 -11.42 -7.31
C GLN A 79 -10.12 -10.53 -6.32
N GLU A 80 -9.55 -10.31 -5.13
CA GLU A 80 -10.16 -9.42 -4.12
C GLU A 80 -10.34 -8.00 -4.63
N VAL A 81 -9.34 -7.47 -5.35
CA VAL A 81 -9.42 -6.14 -5.97
C VAL A 81 -10.52 -6.09 -7.04
N SER A 82 -10.65 -7.13 -7.84
CA SER A 82 -11.69 -7.22 -8.88
C SER A 82 -13.10 -7.28 -8.27
N GLU A 83 -13.28 -7.97 -7.15
CA GLU A 83 -14.57 -8.16 -6.51
C GLU A 83 -14.99 -6.97 -5.63
N LYS A 84 -14.06 -6.40 -4.89
CA LYS A 84 -14.33 -5.40 -3.84
C LYS A 84 -13.80 -4.01 -4.16
N GLY A 85 -12.93 -3.88 -5.19
CA GLY A 85 -12.17 -2.67 -5.42
C GLY A 85 -11.10 -2.43 -4.34
N ILE A 86 -10.48 -1.26 -4.36
CA ILE A 86 -9.51 -0.83 -3.36
C ILE A 86 -9.96 0.47 -2.70
N ASN A 87 -9.67 0.61 -1.43
CA ASN A 87 -9.70 1.90 -0.74
C ASN A 87 -8.35 2.57 -0.98
N LEU A 88 -8.34 3.69 -1.69
CA LEU A 88 -7.12 4.36 -2.17
C LEU A 88 -6.17 4.72 -1.02
N GLY A 89 -6.67 5.34 0.03
CA GLY A 89 -5.83 5.72 1.16
C GLY A 89 -5.24 4.53 1.91
N ASN A 90 -6.03 3.49 2.15
CA ASN A 90 -5.54 2.27 2.79
C ASN A 90 -4.52 1.55 1.90
N MET A 91 -4.71 1.55 0.59
CA MET A 91 -3.75 0.94 -0.34
C MET A 91 -2.43 1.69 -0.35
N ASP A 92 -2.44 3.02 -0.31
CA ASP A 92 -1.23 3.83 -0.20
C ASP A 92 -0.45 3.52 1.09
N ALA A 93 -1.14 3.36 2.22
CA ALA A 93 -0.52 2.95 3.48
C ALA A 93 0.11 1.54 3.39
N VAL A 94 -0.59 0.59 2.77
CA VAL A 94 -0.06 -0.78 2.55
C VAL A 94 1.18 -0.74 1.65
N LEU A 95 1.15 0.03 0.57
CA LEU A 95 2.31 0.16 -0.33
C LEU A 95 3.50 0.81 0.37
N LEU A 96 3.29 1.85 1.17
CA LEU A 96 4.36 2.47 1.96
C LEU A 96 4.93 1.48 2.98
N GLN A 97 4.10 0.71 3.69
CA GLN A 97 4.57 -0.37 4.56
C GLN A 97 5.51 -1.33 3.82
N LYS A 98 5.15 -1.74 2.60
CA LYS A 98 6.01 -2.63 1.80
C LYS A 98 7.32 -1.97 1.38
N ILE A 99 7.32 -0.68 1.07
CA ILE A 99 8.54 0.09 0.80
C ILE A 99 9.44 0.15 2.04
N GLU A 100 8.88 0.38 3.22
CA GLU A 100 9.62 0.41 4.48
C GLU A 100 10.20 -0.95 4.85
N GLU A 101 9.44 -2.04 4.71
CA GLU A 101 9.93 -3.41 4.85
C GLU A 101 11.08 -3.72 3.87
N LEU A 102 10.91 -3.36 2.59
CA LEU A 102 11.96 -3.51 1.58
C LEU A 102 13.23 -2.72 1.93
N THR A 103 13.08 -1.54 2.50
CA THR A 103 14.20 -0.72 2.96
C THR A 103 14.96 -1.44 4.08
N LEU A 104 14.26 -2.04 5.04
CA LEU A 104 14.89 -2.83 6.11
C LEU A 104 15.63 -4.06 5.57
N TYR A 105 15.04 -4.80 4.62
CA TYR A 105 15.73 -5.92 3.97
C TYR A 105 17.00 -5.46 3.24
N ASN A 106 16.94 -4.34 2.52
CA ASN A 106 18.10 -3.77 1.84
C ASN A 106 19.21 -3.38 2.83
N ILE A 107 18.85 -2.78 3.97
CA ILE A 107 19.82 -2.44 5.02
C ILE A 107 20.47 -3.70 5.59
N GLN A 108 19.68 -4.76 5.85
CA GLN A 108 20.21 -6.03 6.32
C GLN A 108 21.19 -6.66 5.33
N MET A 109 20.80 -6.71 4.05
CA MET A 109 21.67 -7.23 2.98
C MET A 109 22.94 -6.40 2.83
N HIS A 110 22.86 -5.08 2.91
CA HIS A 110 24.03 -4.20 2.89
C HIS A 110 25.01 -4.51 4.01
N LYS A 111 24.52 -4.65 5.24
CA LYS A 111 25.35 -5.01 6.40
C LYS A 111 26.01 -6.39 6.24
N GLN A 112 25.28 -7.37 5.70
CA GLN A 112 25.83 -8.70 5.42
C GLN A 112 26.92 -8.64 4.33
N MET A 113 26.70 -7.87 3.27
CA MET A 113 27.70 -7.66 2.22
C MET A 113 28.98 -7.01 2.76
N GLU A 114 28.86 -6.00 3.60
CA GLU A 114 30.03 -5.35 4.21
C GLU A 114 30.78 -6.33 5.15
N ALA A 115 30.06 -7.16 5.91
CA ALA A 115 30.67 -8.19 6.74
C ALA A 115 31.41 -9.24 5.89
N MET A 116 30.81 -9.69 4.78
CA MET A 116 31.45 -10.64 3.85
C MET A 116 32.69 -10.03 3.18
N LYS A 117 32.64 -8.75 2.79
CA LYS A 117 33.82 -8.06 2.24
C LYS A 117 34.97 -7.99 3.22
N ALA A 118 34.68 -7.69 4.49
CA ALA A 118 35.68 -7.67 5.56
C ALA A 118 36.29 -9.05 5.79
N GLU A 119 35.48 -10.11 5.79
CA GLU A 119 35.93 -11.49 5.92
C GLU A 119 36.80 -11.92 4.74
N ILE A 120 36.40 -11.61 3.51
CA ILE A 120 37.19 -11.88 2.30
C ILE A 120 38.55 -11.16 2.38
N ALA A 121 38.60 -9.90 2.79
CA ALA A 121 39.84 -9.15 2.96
C ALA A 121 40.77 -9.82 3.99
N THR A 122 40.22 -10.29 5.11
CA THR A 122 40.97 -11.03 6.14
C THR A 122 41.51 -12.35 5.59
N LEU A 123 40.75 -13.11 4.84
CA LEU A 123 41.16 -14.37 4.23
C LEU A 123 42.29 -14.19 3.19
N LYS A 124 42.29 -13.06 2.45
CA LYS A 124 43.33 -12.73 1.47
C LYS A 124 44.67 -12.36 2.09
N GLU A 125 44.69 -11.85 3.34
CA GLU A 125 45.91 -11.51 4.10
C GLU A 125 46.61 -12.75 4.69
N ASN A 126 45.91 -13.86 4.79
CA ASN A 126 46.42 -15.14 5.23
C ASN A 126 46.84 -16.00 4.02
#